data_d125c2db136a325ba25a7aaf675dd22a
#
_entry.id   d125c2db136a325ba25a7aaf675dd22a
#
_cell.length_a   1.000
_cell.length_b   1.000
_cell.length_c   1.000
_cell.angle_alpha   90.00
_cell.angle_beta   90.00
_cell.angle_gamma   90.00
#
_symmetry.space_group_name_H-M   'P 1'
#
loop_
_entity.id
_entity.type
_entity.pdbx_description
1 polymer ?
#
loop_
_entity_poly.entity_id
_entity_poly.type
_entity_poly.pdbx_seq_one_letter_code
_entity_poly.pdbx_strand_id
1 'polypeptide(L)'
;LTNDDEVNLEILKIAKQNNIYRLSSIVNEDKNSQQYKDLDVEVVDPDVLIGRRLEHILEPRRVVSQAFAGGRAEAIELEINSDSPARGKKLKDIGSDFFIVGALLRKGNVVIPHGDTELETGDLVTIVLQSGAFSNVINLFSGSESRFPLEFGKNVAVFLKNEDELKNLSEAEYFIRNTKADKLEILTSGDIFPDQKEDQTDTYKAIMKDQDFELYNVQKSLLKEIESNKDSFSIGTILIPFDEKEITKSKLKTYINFSNKNSIPLLFSRSSFPYKKIGILVSDDFSDNSPVNVAFDLASTLSADVTALNISQPKFLQPEHTS
;
A
#
# COMPACT_ATOMS: atom_id res chain seq x y z
N LEU A 1 39.48 3.90 11.33
CA LEU A 1 38.33 4.72 10.93
C LEU A 1 38.42 6.07 11.62
N THR A 2 38.33 7.15 10.86
CA THR A 2 38.28 8.54 11.35
C THR A 2 37.03 9.21 10.77
N ASN A 3 36.74 10.41 11.24
CA ASN A 3 35.65 11.23 10.71
C ASN A 3 36.06 12.01 9.46
N ASP A 4 37.23 11.72 8.91
CA ASP A 4 37.81 12.39 7.73
C ASP A 4 37.98 11.38 6.60
N ASP A 5 37.25 11.58 5.52
CA ASP A 5 37.26 10.66 4.38
C ASP A 5 38.61 10.66 3.62
N GLU A 6 39.31 11.78 3.57
CA GLU A 6 40.62 11.86 2.91
C GLU A 6 41.65 10.99 3.66
N VAL A 7 41.66 11.09 4.99
CA VAL A 7 42.52 10.27 5.86
C VAL A 7 42.14 8.79 5.74
N ASN A 8 40.86 8.46 5.75
CA ASN A 8 40.39 7.08 5.59
C ASN A 8 40.82 6.50 4.22
N LEU A 9 40.67 7.24 3.14
CA LEU A 9 41.10 6.84 1.80
C LEU A 9 42.60 6.62 1.71
N GLU A 10 43.42 7.47 2.35
CA GLU A 10 44.88 7.31 2.38
C GLU A 10 45.28 6.03 3.13
N ILE A 11 44.70 5.79 4.31
CA ILE A 11 44.91 4.56 5.08
C ILE A 11 44.53 3.33 4.26
N LEU A 12 43.41 3.36 3.53
CA LEU A 12 42.95 2.25 2.70
C LEU A 12 43.91 1.97 1.53
N LYS A 13 44.44 3.01 0.91
CA LYS A 13 45.47 2.88 -0.13
C LYS A 13 46.73 2.19 0.39
N ILE A 14 47.21 2.62 1.56
CA ILE A 14 48.36 2.00 2.23
C ILE A 14 48.07 0.55 2.61
N ALA A 15 46.89 0.25 3.12
CA ALA A 15 46.48 -1.11 3.47
C ALA A 15 46.44 -2.03 2.25
N LYS A 16 45.92 -1.56 1.09
CA LYS A 16 45.94 -2.32 -0.17
C LYS A 16 47.37 -2.57 -0.67
N GLN A 17 48.22 -1.60 -0.61
CA GLN A 17 49.63 -1.76 -0.96
C GLN A 17 50.33 -2.82 -0.12
N ASN A 18 49.88 -3.03 1.13
CA ASN A 18 50.38 -4.07 2.01
C ASN A 18 49.61 -5.40 1.92
N ASN A 19 48.84 -5.62 0.86
CA ASN A 19 48.11 -6.86 0.56
C ASN A 19 47.06 -7.23 1.65
N ILE A 20 46.41 -6.25 2.24
CA ILE A 20 45.25 -6.49 3.13
C ILE A 20 44.01 -6.62 2.24
N TYR A 21 43.42 -7.81 2.19
CA TYR A 21 42.35 -8.15 1.23
C TYR A 21 40.94 -7.80 1.68
N ARG A 22 40.70 -7.70 2.99
CA ARG A 22 39.39 -7.38 3.50
C ARG A 22 39.43 -6.02 4.17
N LEU A 23 38.92 -5.03 3.46
CA LEU A 23 38.89 -3.64 3.90
C LEU A 23 37.46 -3.15 3.92
N SER A 24 37.09 -2.47 5.03
CA SER A 24 35.83 -1.75 5.13
C SER A 24 36.06 -0.36 5.71
N SER A 25 35.25 0.59 5.32
CA SER A 25 35.34 1.95 5.82
C SER A 25 33.97 2.59 5.95
N ILE A 26 33.92 3.69 6.71
CA ILE A 26 32.78 4.60 6.73
C ILE A 26 33.02 5.65 5.65
N VAL A 27 31.97 6.05 4.95
CA VAL A 27 31.92 7.25 4.13
C VAL A 27 31.11 8.30 4.86
N ASN A 28 31.68 9.49 5.07
CA ASN A 28 31.01 10.59 5.77
C ASN A 28 30.40 11.59 4.80
N GLU A 29 30.93 11.71 3.59
CA GLU A 29 30.43 12.60 2.54
C GLU A 29 30.17 11.81 1.25
N ASP A 30 28.93 11.85 0.78
CA ASP A 30 28.47 11.07 -0.39
C ASP A 30 29.29 11.31 -1.65
N LYS A 31 29.83 12.52 -1.82
CA LYS A 31 30.73 12.87 -2.93
C LYS A 31 31.99 11.98 -3.01
N ASN A 32 32.39 11.35 -1.90
CA ASN A 32 33.57 10.51 -1.79
C ASN A 32 33.28 9.03 -2.08
N SER A 33 32.02 8.63 -2.15
CA SER A 33 31.59 7.24 -2.33
C SER A 33 32.21 6.56 -3.55
N GLN A 34 32.41 7.29 -4.65
CA GLN A 34 33.03 6.73 -5.86
C GLN A 34 34.48 6.33 -5.64
N GLN A 35 35.26 7.10 -4.88
CA GLN A 35 36.67 6.82 -4.62
C GLN A 35 36.85 5.54 -3.78
N TYR A 36 35.93 5.26 -2.87
CA TYR A 36 35.92 4.01 -2.11
C TYR A 36 35.57 2.81 -2.98
N LYS A 37 34.60 2.95 -3.90
CA LYS A 37 34.25 1.91 -4.87
C LYS A 37 35.43 1.56 -5.81
N ASP A 38 36.16 2.57 -6.26
CA ASP A 38 37.34 2.40 -7.12
C ASP A 38 38.46 1.63 -6.39
N LEU A 39 38.48 1.71 -5.06
CA LEU A 39 39.38 0.95 -4.21
C LEU A 39 38.87 -0.45 -3.87
N ASP A 40 37.68 -0.86 -4.37
CA ASP A 40 37.05 -2.14 -4.02
C ASP A 40 37.02 -2.39 -2.51
N VAL A 41 36.49 -1.40 -1.77
CA VAL A 41 36.37 -1.40 -0.30
C VAL A 41 34.89 -1.47 0.03
N GLU A 42 34.54 -2.31 1.01
CA GLU A 42 33.19 -2.35 1.53
C GLU A 42 32.91 -1.05 2.31
N VAL A 43 31.89 -0.31 1.87
CA VAL A 43 31.56 1.01 2.42
C VAL A 43 30.31 0.94 3.27
N VAL A 44 30.39 1.53 4.44
CA VAL A 44 29.26 1.74 5.32
C VAL A 44 28.90 3.23 5.34
N ASP A 45 27.69 3.55 4.95
CA ASP A 45 27.12 4.89 5.02
C ASP A 45 26.34 5.05 6.33
N PRO A 46 26.83 5.89 7.27
CA PRO A 46 26.16 6.06 8.57
C PRO A 46 24.77 6.68 8.43
N ASP A 47 24.57 7.61 7.50
CA ASP A 47 23.30 8.32 7.33
C ASP A 47 22.21 7.37 6.83
N VAL A 48 22.58 6.47 5.90
CA VAL A 48 21.68 5.40 5.45
C VAL A 48 21.36 4.42 6.58
N LEU A 49 22.34 4.05 7.41
CA LEU A 49 22.13 3.16 8.56
C LEU A 49 21.26 3.81 9.65
N ILE A 50 21.53 5.07 9.97
CA ILE A 50 20.77 5.84 10.95
C ILE A 50 19.36 6.06 10.43
N GLY A 51 19.19 6.45 9.15
CA GLY A 51 17.90 6.64 8.51
C GLY A 51 17.05 5.36 8.59
N ARG A 52 17.61 4.21 8.20
CA ARG A 52 16.93 2.91 8.35
C ARG A 52 16.60 2.59 9.80
N ARG A 53 17.47 2.88 10.76
CA ARG A 53 17.21 2.63 12.18
C ARG A 53 16.11 3.52 12.74
N LEU A 54 16.02 4.77 12.31
CA LEU A 54 14.93 5.69 12.66
C LEU A 54 13.61 5.23 12.05
N GLU A 55 13.62 4.85 10.79
CA GLU A 55 12.47 4.26 10.10
C GLU A 55 11.93 3.04 10.87
N HIS A 56 12.81 2.15 11.35
CA HIS A 56 12.45 1.01 12.20
C HIS A 56 11.81 1.40 13.54
N ILE A 57 12.28 2.49 14.16
CA ILE A 57 11.75 2.97 15.45
C ILE A 57 10.40 3.64 15.25
N LEU A 58 10.23 4.35 14.15
CA LEU A 58 8.99 5.06 13.81
C LEU A 58 7.89 4.13 13.29
N GLU A 59 8.27 2.99 12.70
CA GLU A 59 7.35 1.92 12.29
C GLU A 59 7.51 0.68 13.19
N PRO A 60 7.04 0.70 14.45
CA PRO A 60 7.31 -0.34 15.44
C PRO A 60 6.76 -1.74 15.08
N ARG A 61 6.06 -1.88 13.97
CA ARG A 61 5.47 -3.14 13.49
C ARG A 61 6.16 -3.72 12.24
N ARG A 62 7.22 -3.10 11.74
CA ARG A 62 8.01 -3.62 10.62
C ARG A 62 9.46 -3.80 11.05
N VAL A 63 9.81 -4.99 11.43
CA VAL A 63 11.21 -5.36 11.52
C VAL A 63 11.70 -5.67 10.11
N VAL A 64 12.81 -5.05 9.79
CA VAL A 64 13.43 -4.95 8.49
C VAL A 64 13.67 -6.27 7.83
N SER A 65 13.31 -6.29 6.58
CA SER A 65 13.73 -7.29 5.65
C SER A 65 15.23 -7.17 5.37
N GLN A 66 15.97 -8.21 5.61
CA GLN A 66 17.31 -8.35 5.12
C GLN A 66 17.28 -9.18 3.84
N ALA A 67 17.52 -8.51 2.70
CA ALA A 67 17.63 -9.21 1.43
C ALA A 67 18.88 -10.10 1.41
N PHE A 68 18.72 -11.34 0.95
CA PHE A 68 19.81 -12.30 0.76
C PHE A 68 19.56 -13.13 -0.51
N ALA A 69 20.40 -14.13 -0.78
CA ALA A 69 20.35 -14.92 -2.02
C ALA A 69 20.36 -14.06 -3.30
N GLY A 70 21.16 -12.98 -3.32
CA GLY A 70 21.24 -12.07 -4.46
C GLY A 70 19.98 -11.24 -4.68
N GLY A 71 19.26 -10.91 -3.62
CA GLY A 71 18.03 -10.12 -3.65
C GLY A 71 16.76 -10.91 -4.01
N ARG A 72 16.85 -12.25 -4.08
CA ARG A 72 15.72 -13.12 -4.43
C ARG A 72 14.93 -13.61 -3.23
N ALA A 73 15.44 -13.43 -2.03
CA ALA A 73 14.79 -13.79 -0.80
C ALA A 73 14.96 -12.68 0.25
N GLU A 74 14.01 -12.61 1.17
CA GLU A 74 13.98 -11.65 2.27
C GLU A 74 13.67 -12.37 3.58
N ALA A 75 14.24 -11.90 4.68
CA ALA A 75 13.87 -12.31 6.02
C ALA A 75 13.18 -11.16 6.73
N ILE A 76 12.01 -11.40 7.26
CA ILE A 76 11.23 -10.40 7.99
C ILE A 76 10.82 -10.95 9.36
N GLU A 77 10.63 -10.06 10.32
CA GLU A 77 9.99 -10.40 11.59
C GLU A 77 8.65 -9.69 11.70
N LEU A 78 7.64 -10.41 12.16
CA LEU A 78 6.27 -9.94 12.32
C LEU A 78 5.71 -10.38 13.67
N GLU A 79 4.96 -9.50 14.32
CA GLU A 79 4.22 -9.82 15.53
C GLU A 79 2.82 -10.35 15.18
N ILE A 80 2.44 -11.45 15.81
CA ILE A 80 1.08 -11.99 15.72
C ILE A 80 0.15 -11.16 16.60
N ASN A 81 -0.66 -10.33 15.98
CA ASN A 81 -1.64 -9.51 16.67
C ASN A 81 -2.93 -10.28 16.97
N SER A 82 -3.84 -9.67 17.75
CA SER A 82 -5.14 -10.26 18.10
C SER A 82 -6.05 -10.48 16.88
N ASP A 83 -5.87 -9.71 15.83
CA ASP A 83 -6.61 -9.73 14.56
C ASP A 83 -5.88 -10.49 13.44
N SER A 84 -4.69 -11.04 13.72
CA SER A 84 -3.93 -11.83 12.75
C SER A 84 -4.73 -13.04 12.24
N PRO A 85 -4.88 -13.20 10.92
CA PRO A 85 -5.48 -14.40 10.32
C PRO A 85 -4.71 -15.69 10.65
N ALA A 86 -3.43 -15.60 10.99
CA ALA A 86 -2.59 -16.73 11.37
C ALA A 86 -2.75 -17.13 12.85
N ARG A 87 -3.36 -16.28 13.69
CA ARG A 87 -3.55 -16.57 15.11
C ARG A 87 -4.39 -17.82 15.31
N GLY A 88 -3.93 -18.70 16.22
CA GLY A 88 -4.61 -19.96 16.55
C GLY A 88 -4.50 -21.04 15.47
N LYS A 89 -3.77 -20.75 14.37
CA LYS A 89 -3.52 -21.76 13.34
C LYS A 89 -2.19 -22.45 13.56
N LYS A 90 -2.09 -23.71 13.16
CA LYS A 90 -0.84 -24.44 13.12
C LYS A 90 -0.05 -24.08 11.86
N LEU A 91 1.28 -24.04 11.95
CA LEU A 91 2.14 -23.69 10.83
C LEU A 91 1.94 -24.59 9.60
N LYS A 92 1.64 -25.87 9.79
CA LYS A 92 1.32 -26.77 8.68
C LYS A 92 0.06 -26.40 7.89
N ASP A 93 -0.88 -25.69 8.54
CA ASP A 93 -2.17 -25.29 7.94
C ASP A 93 -2.07 -23.96 7.20
N ILE A 94 -0.97 -23.22 7.39
CA ILE A 94 -0.67 -21.94 6.73
C ILE A 94 0.58 -22.00 5.85
N GLY A 95 1.10 -23.20 5.62
CA GLY A 95 2.27 -23.42 4.77
C GLY A 95 2.07 -22.93 3.34
N SER A 96 3.15 -22.44 2.73
CA SER A 96 3.16 -21.92 1.37
C SER A 96 4.51 -22.23 0.72
N ASP A 97 4.52 -22.38 -0.59
CA ASP A 97 5.76 -22.53 -1.37
C ASP A 97 6.58 -21.25 -1.47
N PHE A 98 6.02 -20.10 -1.00
CA PHE A 98 6.63 -18.79 -1.13
C PHE A 98 7.32 -18.28 0.14
N PHE A 99 7.07 -18.93 1.29
CA PHE A 99 7.70 -18.55 2.55
C PHE A 99 7.86 -19.74 3.50
N ILE A 100 8.78 -19.60 4.44
CA ILE A 100 8.94 -20.51 5.59
C ILE A 100 9.05 -19.69 6.88
N VAL A 101 8.52 -20.23 7.97
CA VAL A 101 8.74 -19.68 9.31
C VAL A 101 10.03 -20.29 9.85
N GLY A 102 11.05 -19.44 10.03
CA GLY A 102 12.40 -19.85 10.45
C GLY A 102 12.61 -19.84 11.95
N ALA A 103 11.96 -18.91 12.66
CA ALA A 103 12.06 -18.79 14.12
C ALA A 103 10.78 -18.19 14.71
N LEU A 104 10.56 -18.40 15.98
CA LEU A 104 9.47 -17.82 16.75
C LEU A 104 9.98 -17.40 18.12
N LEU A 105 9.73 -16.15 18.52
CA LEU A 105 10.02 -15.67 19.86
C LEU A 105 8.69 -15.54 20.62
N ARG A 106 8.55 -16.32 21.70
CA ARG A 106 7.35 -16.32 22.56
C ARG A 106 7.77 -15.99 23.99
N LYS A 107 7.24 -14.89 24.53
CA LYS A 107 7.53 -14.45 25.91
C LYS A 107 9.02 -14.38 26.21
N GLY A 108 9.80 -13.90 25.24
CA GLY A 108 11.26 -13.76 25.36
C GLY A 108 12.08 -15.04 25.13
N ASN A 109 11.45 -16.17 24.84
CA ASN A 109 12.12 -17.45 24.56
C ASN A 109 12.02 -17.81 23.08
N VAL A 110 13.15 -18.22 22.51
CA VAL A 110 13.17 -18.71 21.11
C VAL A 110 12.55 -20.11 21.08
N VAL A 111 11.54 -20.27 20.22
CA VAL A 111 10.89 -21.53 19.93
C VAL A 111 11.27 -21.93 18.51
N ILE A 112 11.75 -23.16 18.33
CA ILE A 112 11.98 -23.71 16.99
C ILE A 112 10.63 -24.16 16.43
N PRO A 113 10.16 -23.54 15.33
CA PRO A 113 8.84 -23.83 14.81
C PRO A 113 8.80 -25.20 14.12
N HIS A 114 7.71 -25.92 14.35
CA HIS A 114 7.38 -27.19 13.69
C HIS A 114 5.98 -27.07 13.07
N GLY A 115 5.61 -27.99 12.18
CA GLY A 115 4.30 -27.96 11.54
C GLY A 115 3.11 -27.92 12.52
N ASP A 116 3.24 -28.53 13.69
CA ASP A 116 2.21 -28.51 14.75
C ASP A 116 2.29 -27.32 15.71
N THR A 117 3.24 -26.43 15.52
CA THR A 117 3.34 -25.19 16.32
C THR A 117 2.15 -24.30 16.00
N GLU A 118 1.35 -24.00 17.02
CA GLU A 118 0.23 -23.07 16.95
C GLU A 118 0.74 -21.65 17.25
N LEU A 119 0.28 -20.66 16.47
CA LEU A 119 0.64 -19.26 16.63
C LEU A 119 -0.26 -18.58 17.66
N GLU A 120 0.35 -17.86 18.62
CA GLU A 120 -0.34 -17.14 19.67
C GLU A 120 -0.16 -15.61 19.50
N THR A 121 -1.11 -14.84 20.04
CA THR A 121 -0.96 -13.38 20.10
C THR A 121 0.30 -12.99 20.88
N GLY A 122 1.09 -12.06 20.34
CA GLY A 122 2.35 -11.60 20.92
C GLY A 122 3.56 -12.45 20.52
N ASP A 123 3.38 -13.49 19.69
CA ASP A 123 4.51 -14.18 19.06
C ASP A 123 5.20 -13.26 18.07
N LEU A 124 6.52 -13.16 18.15
CA LEU A 124 7.32 -12.52 17.12
C LEU A 124 7.87 -13.61 16.20
N VAL A 125 7.47 -13.58 14.95
CA VAL A 125 7.73 -14.66 13.97
C VAL A 125 8.74 -14.16 12.93
N THR A 126 9.86 -14.87 12.80
CA THR A 126 10.83 -14.62 11.73
C THR A 126 10.47 -15.48 10.52
N ILE A 127 10.21 -14.83 9.39
CA ILE A 127 9.77 -15.45 8.15
C ILE A 127 10.79 -15.19 7.07
N VAL A 128 11.16 -16.24 6.35
CA VAL A 128 11.96 -16.16 5.12
C VAL A 128 11.02 -16.33 3.94
N LEU A 129 11.02 -15.39 3.02
CA LEU A 129 10.10 -15.35 1.90
C LEU A 129 10.80 -15.02 0.58
N GLN A 130 10.18 -15.39 -0.53
CA GLN A 130 10.62 -14.96 -1.86
C GLN A 130 10.31 -13.48 -2.06
N SER A 131 11.20 -12.76 -2.72
CA SER A 131 10.95 -11.37 -3.12
C SER A 131 9.67 -11.29 -3.95
N GLY A 132 8.76 -10.38 -3.55
CA GLY A 132 7.42 -10.25 -4.14
C GLY A 132 6.29 -10.91 -3.34
N ALA A 133 6.57 -11.81 -2.40
CA ALA A 133 5.56 -12.40 -1.51
C ALA A 133 5.30 -11.57 -0.24
N PHE A 134 6.00 -10.46 -0.07
CA PHE A 134 6.04 -9.63 1.15
C PHE A 134 4.65 -9.22 1.64
N SER A 135 3.83 -8.60 0.77
CA SER A 135 2.50 -8.11 1.15
C SER A 135 1.55 -9.25 1.58
N ASN A 136 1.61 -10.38 0.89
CA ASN A 136 0.79 -11.55 1.22
C ASN A 136 1.15 -12.12 2.59
N VAL A 137 2.46 -12.17 2.90
CA VAL A 137 2.96 -12.66 4.18
C VAL A 137 2.59 -11.72 5.31
N ILE A 138 2.74 -10.40 5.12
CA ILE A 138 2.32 -9.41 6.12
C ILE A 138 0.83 -9.53 6.42
N ASN A 139 -0.02 -9.57 5.40
CA ASN A 139 -1.47 -9.68 5.58
C ASN A 139 -1.86 -10.97 6.33
N LEU A 140 -1.15 -12.07 6.06
CA LEU A 140 -1.42 -13.34 6.71
C LEU A 140 -1.02 -13.37 8.18
N PHE A 141 0.13 -12.80 8.53
CA PHE A 141 0.73 -12.92 9.87
C PHE A 141 0.44 -11.74 10.79
N SER A 142 0.46 -10.51 10.29
CA SER A 142 0.23 -9.33 11.13
C SER A 142 -1.25 -9.01 11.31
N GLY A 143 -2.12 -9.57 10.48
CA GLY A 143 -3.43 -9.01 10.25
C GLY A 143 -3.30 -7.66 9.55
N SER A 144 -4.04 -7.42 8.53
CA SER A 144 -4.09 -6.07 8.01
C SER A 144 -4.87 -5.21 9.01
N GLU A 145 -4.20 -4.34 9.77
CA GLU A 145 -4.89 -3.08 10.03
C GLU A 145 -5.06 -2.49 8.63
N SER A 146 -6.20 -2.77 8.05
CA SER A 146 -6.55 -2.14 6.80
C SER A 146 -6.35 -0.65 6.92
N ARG A 147 -5.54 -0.10 6.05
CA ARG A 147 -5.18 1.31 6.05
C ARG A 147 -5.88 2.07 4.92
N PHE A 148 -6.64 1.35 4.10
CA PHE A 148 -7.34 2.03 3.02
C PHE A 148 -8.30 3.11 3.55
N PRO A 149 -8.27 4.35 3.03
CA PRO A 149 -7.46 4.83 1.91
C PRO A 149 -6.14 5.53 2.33
N LEU A 150 -5.68 5.43 3.58
CA LEU A 150 -4.61 6.23 4.18
C LEU A 150 -3.26 6.16 3.44
N GLU A 151 -2.99 5.09 2.69
CA GLU A 151 -1.78 4.99 1.86
C GLU A 151 -1.77 6.01 0.71
N PHE A 152 -2.96 6.45 0.28
CA PHE A 152 -3.14 7.36 -0.83
C PHE A 152 -3.52 8.77 -0.37
N GLY A 153 -4.17 8.88 0.78
CA GLY A 153 -4.63 10.12 1.41
C GLY A 153 -5.69 9.86 2.47
N LYS A 154 -6.03 10.89 3.23
CA LYS A 154 -6.91 10.74 4.40
C LYS A 154 -8.40 10.80 4.07
N ASN A 155 -8.76 11.53 3.01
CA ASN A 155 -10.16 11.88 2.72
C ASN A 155 -10.69 11.10 1.52
N VAL A 156 -11.99 10.90 1.50
CA VAL A 156 -12.72 10.40 0.33
C VAL A 156 -13.34 11.58 -0.39
N ALA A 157 -13.27 11.62 -1.72
CA ALA A 157 -13.98 12.61 -2.51
C ALA A 157 -15.16 11.97 -3.26
N VAL A 158 -16.29 12.68 -3.36
CA VAL A 158 -17.40 12.31 -4.23
C VAL A 158 -17.78 13.51 -5.10
N PHE A 159 -18.09 13.24 -6.35
CA PHE A 159 -18.54 14.26 -7.29
C PHE A 159 -20.01 14.11 -7.59
N LEU A 160 -20.77 15.21 -7.45
CA LEU A 160 -22.20 15.25 -7.70
C LEU A 160 -22.50 16.36 -8.73
N LYS A 161 -23.25 16.03 -9.79
CA LYS A 161 -23.65 16.97 -10.83
C LYS A 161 -25.07 17.44 -10.69
N ASN A 162 -25.92 16.61 -10.10
CA ASN A 162 -27.36 16.84 -9.98
C ASN A 162 -27.93 16.06 -8.79
N GLU A 163 -29.20 16.32 -8.47
CA GLU A 163 -29.91 15.73 -7.35
C GLU A 163 -30.05 14.19 -7.48
N ASP A 164 -30.17 13.64 -8.68
CA ASP A 164 -30.28 12.19 -8.90
C ASP A 164 -29.03 11.42 -8.45
N GLU A 165 -27.88 12.10 -8.36
CA GLU A 165 -26.61 11.51 -7.92
C GLU A 165 -26.48 11.48 -6.39
N LEU A 166 -27.39 12.10 -5.61
CA LEU A 166 -27.38 12.06 -4.14
C LEU A 166 -27.42 10.63 -3.58
N LYS A 167 -28.01 9.68 -4.30
CA LYS A 167 -27.96 8.25 -3.95
C LYS A 167 -26.54 7.73 -3.76
N ASN A 168 -25.54 8.32 -4.46
CA ASN A 168 -24.13 7.93 -4.32
C ASN A 168 -23.51 8.41 -2.99
N LEU A 169 -24.10 9.39 -2.32
CA LEU A 169 -23.68 9.79 -0.98
C LEU A 169 -23.90 8.69 0.06
N SER A 170 -24.95 7.89 -0.08
CA SER A 170 -25.17 6.75 0.81
C SER A 170 -24.07 5.69 0.67
N GLU A 171 -23.54 5.50 -0.55
CA GLU A 171 -22.39 4.63 -0.79
C GLU A 171 -21.09 5.26 -0.23
N ALA A 172 -20.94 6.58 -0.37
CA ALA A 172 -19.82 7.31 0.22
C ALA A 172 -19.84 7.27 1.77
N GLU A 173 -21.02 7.45 2.37
CA GLU A 173 -21.20 7.31 3.84
C GLU A 173 -20.82 5.89 4.29
N TYR A 174 -21.37 4.88 3.62
CA TYR A 174 -21.01 3.49 3.90
C TYR A 174 -19.50 3.27 3.80
N PHE A 175 -18.85 3.83 2.79
CA PHE A 175 -17.43 3.67 2.54
C PHE A 175 -16.58 4.32 3.65
N ILE A 176 -16.88 5.56 4.04
CA ILE A 176 -16.17 6.25 5.12
C ILE A 176 -16.36 5.54 6.45
N ARG A 177 -17.59 5.19 6.79
CA ARG A 177 -17.90 4.50 8.03
C ARG A 177 -17.19 3.15 8.19
N ASN A 178 -16.88 2.48 7.11
CA ASN A 178 -16.27 1.15 7.10
C ASN A 178 -14.79 1.15 6.66
N THR A 179 -14.19 2.31 6.44
CA THR A 179 -12.76 2.45 6.13
C THR A 179 -12.05 3.33 7.16
N LYS A 180 -10.79 3.64 6.93
CA LYS A 180 -9.99 4.54 7.78
C LYS A 180 -9.97 5.99 7.26
N ALA A 181 -10.92 6.35 6.40
CA ALA A 181 -11.03 7.72 5.90
C ALA A 181 -11.47 8.68 7.02
N ASP A 182 -10.90 9.88 7.04
CA ASP A 182 -11.21 10.89 8.06
C ASP A 182 -12.53 11.60 7.75
N LYS A 183 -12.74 12.06 6.51
CA LYS A 183 -13.94 12.81 6.10
C LYS A 183 -14.26 12.68 4.61
N LEU A 184 -15.45 13.18 4.23
CA LEU A 184 -15.90 13.26 2.85
C LEU A 184 -15.74 14.68 2.29
N GLU A 185 -15.08 14.80 1.17
CA GLU A 185 -15.04 16.01 0.34
C GLU A 185 -16.12 15.88 -0.74
N ILE A 186 -17.24 16.60 -0.58
CA ILE A 186 -18.34 16.59 -1.56
C ILE A 186 -18.12 17.73 -2.54
N LEU A 187 -17.80 17.39 -3.79
CA LEU A 187 -17.57 18.36 -4.85
C LEU A 187 -18.82 18.41 -5.75
N THR A 188 -19.43 19.59 -5.86
CA THR A 188 -20.64 19.79 -6.63
C THR A 188 -20.37 20.65 -7.86
N SER A 189 -21.03 20.36 -8.99
CA SER A 189 -20.97 21.19 -10.19
C SER A 189 -22.17 22.13 -10.24
N GLY A 190 -22.00 23.33 -9.65
CA GLY A 190 -23.09 24.30 -9.52
C GLY A 190 -24.03 23.98 -8.37
N ASP A 191 -25.23 24.54 -8.43
CA ASP A 191 -26.27 24.34 -7.44
C ASP A 191 -27.01 23.04 -7.70
N ILE A 192 -26.89 22.08 -6.79
CA ILE A 192 -27.56 20.77 -6.92
C ILE A 192 -29.07 20.88 -6.66
N PHE A 193 -29.49 21.88 -5.87
CA PHE A 193 -30.89 22.11 -5.51
C PHE A 193 -31.35 23.52 -5.95
N PRO A 194 -31.48 23.80 -7.27
CA PRO A 194 -31.73 25.15 -7.76
C PRO A 194 -33.04 25.77 -7.25
N ASP A 195 -33.99 24.96 -6.85
CA ASP A 195 -35.31 25.38 -6.39
C ASP A 195 -35.42 25.56 -4.87
N GLN A 196 -34.39 25.15 -4.10
CA GLN A 196 -34.37 25.27 -2.63
C GLN A 196 -33.49 26.42 -2.20
N LYS A 197 -34.12 27.46 -1.64
CA LYS A 197 -33.41 28.64 -1.09
C LYS A 197 -32.97 28.47 0.38
N GLU A 198 -33.37 27.40 1.03
CA GLU A 198 -32.99 27.07 2.40
C GLU A 198 -31.72 26.23 2.43
N ASP A 199 -31.07 26.21 3.59
CA ASP A 199 -29.75 25.60 3.80
C ASP A 199 -29.72 24.12 3.37
N GLN A 200 -29.17 23.87 2.19
CA GLN A 200 -29.03 22.52 1.59
C GLN A 200 -28.19 21.57 2.49
N THR A 201 -27.46 22.11 3.44
CA THR A 201 -26.62 21.39 4.38
C THR A 201 -27.39 20.33 5.16
N ASP A 202 -28.67 20.56 5.47
CA ASP A 202 -29.47 19.61 6.23
C ASP A 202 -29.76 18.32 5.45
N THR A 203 -29.90 18.40 4.13
CA THR A 203 -30.07 17.21 3.27
C THR A 203 -28.80 16.36 3.28
N TYR A 204 -27.64 16.98 3.19
CA TYR A 204 -26.35 16.27 3.27
C TYR A 204 -26.13 15.66 4.65
N LYS A 205 -26.42 16.40 5.73
CA LYS A 205 -26.36 15.88 7.13
C LYS A 205 -27.25 14.67 7.33
N ALA A 206 -28.47 14.68 6.80
CA ALA A 206 -29.39 13.57 6.92
C ALA A 206 -28.86 12.28 6.27
N ILE A 207 -28.14 12.40 5.16
CA ILE A 207 -27.53 11.26 4.46
C ILE A 207 -26.23 10.82 5.14
N MET A 208 -25.38 11.78 5.52
CA MET A 208 -24.06 11.52 6.08
C MET A 208 -24.07 11.10 7.56
N LYS A 209 -25.22 11.33 8.24
CA LYS A 209 -25.40 11.01 9.66
C LYS A 209 -24.33 11.67 10.53
N ASP A 210 -23.51 10.84 11.19
CA ASP A 210 -22.44 11.29 12.10
C ASP A 210 -21.07 11.42 11.41
N GLN A 211 -21.01 11.29 10.06
CA GLN A 211 -19.74 11.38 9.34
C GLN A 211 -19.41 12.83 9.00
N ASP A 212 -18.15 13.19 9.18
CA ASP A 212 -17.65 14.52 8.83
C ASP A 212 -17.58 14.71 7.31
N PHE A 213 -18.02 15.88 6.84
CA PHE A 213 -17.95 16.24 5.42
C PHE A 213 -17.75 17.73 5.20
N GLU A 214 -17.17 18.07 4.05
CA GLU A 214 -17.07 19.43 3.56
C GLU A 214 -17.65 19.55 2.14
N LEU A 215 -18.24 20.71 1.85
CA LEU A 215 -18.90 20.98 0.57
C LEU A 215 -18.11 21.99 -0.25
N TYR A 216 -17.84 21.64 -1.52
CA TYR A 216 -17.13 22.49 -2.46
C TYR A 216 -17.91 22.66 -3.75
N ASN A 217 -18.16 23.90 -4.15
CA ASN A 217 -18.74 24.20 -5.46
C ASN A 217 -17.63 24.32 -6.50
N VAL A 218 -17.58 23.40 -7.45
CA VAL A 218 -16.54 23.28 -8.47
C VAL A 218 -16.96 23.99 -9.75
N GLN A 219 -16.25 25.03 -10.10
CA GLN A 219 -16.49 25.76 -11.37
C GLN A 219 -15.74 25.19 -12.58
N LYS A 220 -14.76 24.32 -12.34
CA LYS A 220 -13.93 23.66 -13.36
C LYS A 220 -14.27 22.16 -13.42
N SER A 221 -13.54 21.41 -14.23
CA SER A 221 -13.69 19.96 -14.17
C SER A 221 -13.18 19.43 -12.83
N LEU A 222 -13.89 18.44 -12.27
CA LEU A 222 -13.55 17.74 -11.03
C LEU A 222 -12.05 17.42 -10.91
N LEU A 223 -11.49 16.77 -11.92
CA LEU A 223 -10.10 16.31 -11.88
C LEU A 223 -9.11 17.47 -11.79
N LYS A 224 -9.41 18.59 -12.45
CA LYS A 224 -8.57 19.80 -12.36
C LYS A 224 -8.67 20.47 -11.00
N GLU A 225 -9.85 20.44 -10.37
CA GLU A 225 -10.03 20.99 -9.03
C GLU A 225 -9.23 20.19 -8.01
N ILE A 226 -9.33 18.85 -8.05
CA ILE A 226 -8.56 17.97 -7.17
C ILE A 226 -7.05 18.16 -7.42
N GLU A 227 -6.61 18.25 -8.67
CA GLU A 227 -5.20 18.42 -9.01
C GLU A 227 -4.65 19.77 -8.50
N SER A 228 -5.48 20.83 -8.56
CA SER A 228 -5.10 22.17 -8.07
C SER A 228 -5.05 22.28 -6.55
N ASN A 229 -5.79 21.43 -5.83
CA ASN A 229 -5.92 21.46 -4.37
C ASN A 229 -5.44 20.15 -3.70
N LYS A 230 -4.57 19.40 -4.37
CA LYS A 230 -4.14 18.07 -3.95
C LYS A 230 -3.65 18.03 -2.49
N ASP A 231 -2.83 18.99 -2.10
CA ASP A 231 -2.23 19.05 -0.76
C ASP A 231 -3.28 19.40 0.32
N SER A 232 -4.27 20.23 -0.03
CA SER A 232 -5.32 20.66 0.90
C SER A 232 -6.37 19.56 1.13
N PHE A 233 -6.77 18.87 0.05
CA PHE A 233 -7.81 17.85 0.13
C PHE A 233 -7.31 16.51 0.68
N SER A 234 -6.02 16.20 0.55
CA SER A 234 -5.45 14.92 0.98
C SER A 234 -6.30 13.70 0.60
N ILE A 235 -6.73 13.66 -0.68
CA ILE A 235 -7.69 12.67 -1.17
C ILE A 235 -7.00 11.30 -1.33
N GLY A 236 -7.54 10.31 -0.63
CA GLY A 236 -7.10 8.92 -0.69
C GLY A 236 -7.89 8.05 -1.68
N THR A 237 -9.12 8.43 -2.01
CA THR A 237 -9.91 7.79 -3.08
C THR A 237 -11.02 8.72 -3.57
N ILE A 238 -11.47 8.51 -4.79
CA ILE A 238 -12.54 9.30 -5.41
C ILE A 238 -13.67 8.36 -5.82
N LEU A 239 -14.89 8.67 -5.35
CA LEU A 239 -16.12 8.03 -5.80
C LEU A 239 -16.70 8.83 -6.97
N ILE A 240 -16.82 8.16 -8.11
CA ILE A 240 -17.39 8.75 -9.34
C ILE A 240 -18.71 8.06 -9.63
N PRO A 241 -19.85 8.80 -9.64
CA PRO A 241 -21.12 8.24 -10.06
C PRO A 241 -21.00 7.57 -11.43
N PHE A 242 -21.38 6.30 -11.53
CA PHE A 242 -21.27 5.55 -12.75
C PHE A 242 -22.62 5.50 -13.49
N ASP A 243 -22.67 6.19 -14.63
CA ASP A 243 -23.74 6.02 -15.61
C ASP A 243 -23.17 5.49 -16.93
N GLU A 244 -23.63 4.33 -17.36
CA GLU A 244 -23.19 3.68 -18.61
C GLU A 244 -23.40 4.55 -19.84
N LYS A 245 -24.38 5.45 -19.81
CA LYS A 245 -24.68 6.37 -20.92
C LYS A 245 -23.73 7.57 -20.93
N GLU A 246 -23.22 7.98 -19.79
CA GLU A 246 -22.36 9.16 -19.66
C GLU A 246 -20.86 8.84 -19.69
N ILE A 247 -20.45 7.64 -19.24
CA ILE A 247 -19.05 7.25 -19.20
C ILE A 247 -18.64 6.62 -20.53
N THR A 248 -18.18 7.46 -21.44
CA THR A 248 -17.58 7.02 -22.70
C THR A 248 -16.17 6.44 -22.48
N LYS A 249 -15.68 5.64 -23.44
CA LYS A 249 -14.30 5.11 -23.42
C LYS A 249 -13.24 6.22 -23.24
N SER A 250 -13.46 7.40 -23.84
CA SER A 250 -12.57 8.55 -23.73
C SER A 250 -12.57 9.13 -22.31
N LYS A 251 -13.73 9.29 -21.69
CA LYS A 251 -13.83 9.75 -20.29
C LYS A 251 -13.18 8.76 -19.34
N LEU A 252 -13.44 7.45 -19.52
CA LEU A 252 -12.83 6.40 -18.71
C LEU A 252 -11.30 6.45 -18.81
N LYS A 253 -10.74 6.59 -20.01
CA LYS A 253 -9.29 6.75 -20.21
C LYS A 253 -8.74 7.98 -19.48
N THR A 254 -9.49 9.09 -19.48
CA THR A 254 -9.11 10.30 -18.75
C THR A 254 -9.05 10.06 -17.24
N TYR A 255 -10.04 9.37 -16.67
CA TYR A 255 -10.05 8.99 -15.26
C TYR A 255 -8.89 8.06 -14.89
N ILE A 256 -8.65 7.02 -15.69
CA ILE A 256 -7.54 6.08 -15.47
C ILE A 256 -6.19 6.81 -15.53
N ASN A 257 -5.99 7.67 -16.53
CA ASN A 257 -4.74 8.44 -16.63
C ASN A 257 -4.54 9.37 -15.42
N PHE A 258 -5.62 9.98 -14.94
CA PHE A 258 -5.57 10.82 -13.73
C PHE A 258 -5.21 9.98 -12.49
N SER A 259 -5.85 8.84 -12.31
CA SER A 259 -5.57 7.90 -11.22
C SER A 259 -4.10 7.49 -11.19
N ASN A 260 -3.58 7.04 -12.33
CA ASN A 260 -2.19 6.61 -12.45
C ASN A 260 -1.19 7.75 -12.19
N LYS A 261 -1.46 8.94 -12.75
CA LYS A 261 -0.59 10.12 -12.57
C LYS A 261 -0.51 10.58 -11.11
N ASN A 262 -1.61 10.50 -10.39
CA ASN A 262 -1.72 11.04 -9.03
C ASN A 262 -1.64 9.96 -7.94
N SER A 263 -1.60 8.68 -8.32
CA SER A 263 -1.67 7.52 -7.42
C SER A 263 -2.90 7.57 -6.50
N ILE A 264 -4.06 7.97 -7.05
CA ILE A 264 -5.33 8.03 -6.31
C ILE A 264 -6.28 6.96 -6.86
N PRO A 265 -6.67 5.96 -6.07
CA PRO A 265 -7.67 4.97 -6.46
C PRO A 265 -9.02 5.60 -6.82
N LEU A 266 -9.67 5.07 -7.84
CA LEU A 266 -11.01 5.50 -8.27
C LEU A 266 -12.02 4.39 -8.04
N LEU A 267 -13.15 4.72 -7.43
CA LEU A 267 -14.31 3.85 -7.30
C LEU A 267 -15.45 4.40 -8.17
N PHE A 268 -15.89 3.61 -9.15
CA PHE A 268 -17.08 3.93 -9.93
C PHE A 268 -18.32 3.44 -9.17
N SER A 269 -19.00 4.38 -8.52
CA SER A 269 -20.14 4.14 -7.64
C SER A 269 -21.38 3.74 -8.43
N ARG A 270 -22.00 2.63 -8.04
CA ARG A 270 -23.27 2.13 -8.63
C ARG A 270 -24.36 1.96 -7.58
N SER A 271 -24.16 2.47 -6.38
CA SER A 271 -25.01 2.27 -5.21
C SER A 271 -25.23 0.78 -4.88
N SER A 272 -24.18 -0.03 -5.03
CA SER A 272 -24.21 -1.50 -4.87
C SER A 272 -23.59 -1.97 -3.56
N PHE A 273 -23.72 -1.20 -2.50
CA PHE A 273 -23.25 -1.54 -1.16
C PHE A 273 -24.35 -2.27 -0.33
N PRO A 274 -24.00 -3.00 0.78
CA PRO A 274 -22.65 -3.27 1.28
C PRO A 274 -21.87 -4.25 0.38
N TYR A 275 -20.56 -4.02 0.26
CA TYR A 275 -19.69 -4.88 -0.54
C TYR A 275 -19.41 -6.18 0.20
N LYS A 276 -19.79 -7.31 -0.39
CA LYS A 276 -19.56 -8.66 0.16
C LYS A 276 -18.50 -9.44 -0.62
N LYS A 277 -18.25 -9.04 -1.86
CA LYS A 277 -17.29 -9.70 -2.75
C LYS A 277 -16.52 -8.68 -3.57
N ILE A 278 -15.23 -8.86 -3.65
CA ILE A 278 -14.32 -8.05 -4.46
C ILE A 278 -13.70 -8.96 -5.51
N GLY A 279 -13.91 -8.64 -6.78
CA GLY A 279 -13.27 -9.33 -7.90
C GLY A 279 -11.99 -8.62 -8.32
N ILE A 280 -10.88 -9.33 -8.44
CA ILE A 280 -9.63 -8.82 -8.98
C ILE A 280 -9.43 -9.41 -10.36
N LEU A 281 -9.27 -8.55 -11.35
CA LEU A 281 -8.90 -8.98 -12.69
C LEU A 281 -7.38 -9.13 -12.77
N VAL A 282 -6.92 -10.35 -13.04
CA VAL A 282 -5.51 -10.69 -13.15
C VAL A 282 -5.21 -11.08 -14.59
N SER A 283 -4.13 -10.56 -15.17
CA SER A 283 -3.63 -10.95 -16.49
C SER A 283 -2.24 -11.56 -16.38
N ASP A 284 -1.83 -12.33 -17.39
CA ASP A 284 -0.51 -12.99 -17.40
C ASP A 284 0.66 -11.98 -17.42
N ASP A 285 0.42 -10.74 -17.87
CA ASP A 285 1.40 -9.64 -17.89
C ASP A 285 1.40 -8.80 -16.61
N PHE A 286 0.90 -9.33 -15.50
CA PHE A 286 0.71 -8.60 -14.26
C PHE A 286 2.04 -8.35 -13.55
N SER A 287 2.69 -7.24 -13.90
CA SER A 287 3.97 -6.80 -13.29
C SER A 287 3.80 -5.91 -12.06
N ASP A 288 2.60 -5.38 -11.84
CA ASP A 288 2.30 -4.46 -10.73
C ASP A 288 1.30 -5.10 -9.75
N ASN A 289 1.76 -5.37 -8.53
CA ASN A 289 0.95 -5.94 -7.45
C ASN A 289 0.06 -4.89 -6.74
N SER A 290 0.18 -3.62 -7.08
CA SER A 290 -0.54 -2.51 -6.42
C SER A 290 -2.07 -2.70 -6.40
N PRO A 291 -2.76 -3.04 -7.52
CA PRO A 291 -4.20 -3.27 -7.50
C PRO A 291 -4.62 -4.46 -6.65
N VAL A 292 -3.78 -5.48 -6.57
CA VAL A 292 -4.03 -6.68 -5.74
C VAL A 292 -3.96 -6.30 -4.27
N ASN A 293 -2.94 -5.56 -3.87
CA ASN A 293 -2.78 -5.09 -2.49
C ASN A 293 -3.95 -4.21 -2.05
N VAL A 294 -4.36 -3.25 -2.90
CA VAL A 294 -5.54 -2.39 -2.63
C VAL A 294 -6.80 -3.23 -2.47
N ALA A 295 -7.01 -4.23 -3.32
CA ALA A 295 -8.20 -5.08 -3.24
C ALA A 295 -8.23 -5.94 -1.97
N PHE A 296 -7.10 -6.48 -1.55
CA PHE A 296 -7.00 -7.24 -0.29
C PHE A 296 -7.16 -6.33 0.92
N ASP A 297 -6.56 -5.15 0.93
CA ASP A 297 -6.71 -4.17 2.01
C ASP A 297 -8.16 -3.71 2.13
N LEU A 298 -8.80 -3.38 1.01
CA LEU A 298 -10.22 -3.01 0.98
C LEU A 298 -11.13 -4.16 1.41
N ALA A 299 -10.85 -5.38 0.98
CA ALA A 299 -11.61 -6.57 1.36
C ALA A 299 -11.52 -6.83 2.86
N SER A 300 -10.33 -6.72 3.43
CA SER A 300 -10.11 -6.84 4.86
C SER A 300 -10.89 -5.78 5.64
N THR A 301 -10.83 -4.52 5.19
CA THR A 301 -11.59 -3.39 5.78
C THR A 301 -13.09 -3.65 5.77
N LEU A 302 -13.61 -4.08 4.64
CA LEU A 302 -15.05 -4.22 4.42
C LEU A 302 -15.58 -5.60 4.81
N SER A 303 -14.71 -6.49 5.32
CA SER A 303 -15.03 -7.91 5.61
C SER A 303 -15.66 -8.61 4.39
N ALA A 304 -15.07 -8.38 3.21
CA ALA A 304 -15.51 -8.91 1.93
C ALA A 304 -14.63 -10.06 1.46
N ASP A 305 -15.20 -11.01 0.72
CA ASP A 305 -14.46 -12.09 0.07
C ASP A 305 -13.73 -11.57 -1.17
N VAL A 306 -12.51 -12.06 -1.42
CA VAL A 306 -11.75 -11.75 -2.63
C VAL A 306 -11.81 -12.91 -3.61
N THR A 307 -12.07 -12.59 -4.87
CA THR A 307 -12.08 -13.57 -5.98
C THR A 307 -11.16 -13.07 -7.10
N ALA A 308 -10.12 -13.82 -7.42
CA ALA A 308 -9.28 -13.53 -8.58
C ALA A 308 -9.93 -14.06 -9.85
N LEU A 309 -10.06 -13.18 -10.85
CA LEU A 309 -10.57 -13.48 -12.18
C LEU A 309 -9.42 -13.40 -13.19
N ASN A 310 -8.99 -14.54 -13.71
CA ASN A 310 -7.97 -14.59 -14.76
C ASN A 310 -8.65 -14.62 -16.14
N ILE A 311 -8.29 -13.65 -17.01
CA ILE A 311 -8.70 -13.64 -18.41
C ILE A 311 -7.49 -14.08 -19.24
N SER A 312 -7.41 -15.37 -19.52
CA SER A 312 -6.42 -15.90 -20.46
C SER A 312 -6.86 -15.67 -21.90
N GLN A 313 -5.91 -15.28 -22.75
CA GLN A 313 -6.18 -15.24 -24.19
C GLN A 313 -6.47 -16.66 -24.71
N PRO A 314 -7.43 -16.81 -25.65
CA PRO A 314 -7.64 -18.10 -26.31
C PRO A 314 -6.32 -18.64 -26.88
N LYS A 315 -6.09 -19.95 -26.78
CA LYS A 315 -4.81 -20.60 -27.14
C LYS A 315 -4.33 -20.24 -28.56
N PHE A 316 -5.23 -19.96 -29.51
CA PHE A 316 -4.89 -19.58 -30.88
C PHE A 316 -4.39 -18.14 -31.03
N LEU A 317 -4.48 -17.30 -30.00
CA LEU A 317 -3.96 -15.93 -29.97
C LEU A 317 -2.71 -15.80 -29.09
N GLN A 318 -2.29 -16.86 -28.43
CA GLN A 318 -1.07 -16.85 -27.64
C GLN A 318 0.14 -16.97 -28.58
N PRO A 319 1.18 -16.11 -28.45
CA PRO A 319 2.39 -16.29 -29.23
C PRO A 319 3.01 -17.67 -28.89
N GLU A 320 3.36 -18.45 -29.91
CA GLU A 320 4.09 -19.69 -29.71
C GLU A 320 5.38 -19.36 -28.94
N HIS A 321 5.49 -19.85 -27.72
CA HIS A 321 6.75 -19.80 -26.99
C HIS A 321 7.74 -20.67 -27.76
N THR A 322 8.57 -20.05 -28.58
CA THR A 322 9.77 -20.68 -29.12
C THR A 322 10.68 -21.02 -27.95
N SER A 323 10.74 -22.30 -27.66
CA SER A 323 11.62 -22.95 -26.67
C SER A 323 13.11 -22.67 -26.96
#